data_8d08b38133fa1f79abf30933fa5e7a52
#
_entry.id   8d08b38133fa1f79abf30933fa5e7a52
#
_cell.length_a   1.000
_cell.length_b   1.000
_cell.length_c   1.000
_cell.angle_alpha   90.00
_cell.angle_beta   90.00
_cell.angle_gamma   90.00
#
_symmetry.space_group_name_H-M   'P 1'
#
loop_
_entity.id
_entity.type
_entity.pdbx_description
1 polymer ?
#
loop_
_entity_poly.entity_id
_entity_poly.type
_entity_poly.pdbx_seq_one_letter_code
_entity_poly.pdbx_strand_id
1 'polypeptide(L)'
;FTFFSPDLDLVTRWFIYQAGESFRWAQRGYASLYFPCYTYEQRPGYELVEVEKYTYALKTPAGQVLPMRMHDYIVNDYSETVLFSYICDIPVRDLLDSFLDPDGRPALEAFIVEE
;
A
#
# COMPACT_ATOMS: atom_id res chain seq x y z
N PHE A 1 5.39 15.46 4.18
CA PHE A 1 5.46 14.13 3.56
C PHE A 1 5.01 13.06 4.52
N THR A 2 4.20 12.12 4.02
CA THR A 2 3.74 11.00 4.81
C THR A 2 4.63 9.76 4.65
N PHE A 3 5.45 9.70 3.60
CA PHE A 3 6.29 8.54 3.30
C PHE A 3 7.74 8.96 3.08
N PHE A 4 8.66 8.30 3.77
CA PHE A 4 10.09 8.55 3.68
C PHE A 4 10.83 7.24 3.48
N SER A 5 11.72 7.17 2.49
CA SER A 5 12.59 6.02 2.31
C SER A 5 13.79 6.38 1.45
N PRO A 6 14.99 5.85 1.75
CA PRO A 6 16.12 5.91 0.83
C PRO A 6 16.00 4.86 -0.29
N ASP A 7 15.06 3.93 -0.19
CA ASP A 7 14.82 2.91 -1.19
C ASP A 7 13.87 3.45 -2.26
N LEU A 8 14.40 3.68 -3.46
CA LEU A 8 13.65 4.27 -4.54
C LEU A 8 12.47 3.39 -4.97
N ASP A 9 12.61 2.07 -4.92
CA ASP A 9 11.53 1.16 -5.30
C ASP A 9 10.34 1.25 -4.33
N LEU A 10 10.61 1.41 -3.04
CA LEU A 10 9.55 1.60 -2.05
C LEU A 10 8.83 2.93 -2.27
N VAL A 11 9.58 4.00 -2.49
CA VAL A 11 9.00 5.32 -2.79
C VAL A 11 8.17 5.28 -4.06
N THR A 12 8.68 4.59 -5.09
CA THR A 12 7.98 4.45 -6.36
C THR A 12 6.65 3.74 -6.18
N ARG A 13 6.60 2.67 -5.38
CA ARG A 13 5.34 1.95 -5.09
C ARG A 13 4.31 2.85 -4.42
N TRP A 14 4.74 3.64 -3.44
CA TRP A 14 3.82 4.56 -2.78
C TRP A 14 3.29 5.62 -3.74
N PHE A 15 4.15 6.16 -4.58
CA PHE A 15 3.75 7.14 -5.60
C PHE A 15 2.77 6.53 -6.61
N ILE A 16 3.06 5.31 -7.10
CA ILE A 16 2.19 4.60 -8.04
C ILE A 16 0.82 4.37 -7.42
N TYR A 17 0.77 3.98 -6.15
CA TYR A 17 -0.50 3.80 -5.45
C TYR A 17 -1.31 5.10 -5.45
N GLN A 18 -0.72 6.20 -5.02
CA GLN A 18 -1.43 7.47 -4.92
C GLN A 18 -1.91 7.97 -6.29
N ALA A 19 -1.02 7.97 -7.27
CA ALA A 19 -1.37 8.42 -8.62
C ALA A 19 -2.35 7.45 -9.30
N GLY A 20 -2.17 6.16 -9.08
CA GLY A 20 -3.01 5.12 -9.66
C GLY A 20 -4.43 5.17 -9.12
N GLU A 21 -4.61 5.38 -7.82
CA GLU A 21 -5.94 5.54 -7.24
C GLU A 21 -6.66 6.74 -7.85
N SER A 22 -5.99 7.87 -7.96
CA SER A 22 -6.57 9.07 -8.57
C SER A 22 -6.93 8.85 -10.04
N PHE A 23 -6.05 8.15 -10.78
CA PHE A 23 -6.30 7.83 -12.19
C PHE A 23 -7.56 6.96 -12.34
N ARG A 24 -7.64 5.87 -11.57
CA ARG A 24 -8.76 4.92 -11.66
C ARG A 24 -10.08 5.55 -11.27
N TRP A 25 -10.07 6.41 -10.26
CA TRP A 25 -11.26 7.12 -9.81
C TRP A 25 -11.87 7.96 -10.93
N ALA A 26 -11.04 8.51 -11.82
CA ALA A 26 -11.47 9.32 -12.93
C ALA A 26 -11.93 8.52 -14.16
N GLN A 27 -11.72 7.20 -14.18
CA GLN A 27 -12.03 6.35 -15.32
C GLN A 27 -13.38 5.66 -15.17
N ARG A 28 -14.11 5.54 -16.29
CA ARG A 28 -15.32 4.74 -16.34
C ARG A 28 -14.99 3.31 -16.72
N GLY A 29 -15.72 2.36 -16.14
CA GLY A 29 -15.55 0.95 -16.45
C GLY A 29 -14.37 0.27 -15.77
N TYR A 30 -13.64 0.98 -14.93
CA TYR A 30 -12.59 0.39 -14.11
C TYR A 30 -13.21 -0.20 -12.85
N ALA A 31 -12.83 -1.42 -12.52
CA ALA A 31 -13.25 -2.05 -11.28
C ALA A 31 -12.73 -1.27 -10.08
N SER A 32 -13.54 -1.16 -9.04
CA SER A 32 -13.13 -0.52 -7.80
C SER A 32 -12.17 -1.43 -7.05
N LEU A 33 -11.14 -0.84 -6.45
CA LEU A 33 -10.15 -1.55 -5.64
C LEU A 33 -10.32 -1.16 -4.17
N TYR A 34 -10.21 -2.15 -3.29
CA TYR A 34 -10.14 -1.93 -1.85
C TYR A 34 -8.90 -2.59 -1.29
N PHE A 35 -8.03 -1.80 -0.68
CA PHE A 35 -6.87 -2.31 0.05
C PHE A 35 -7.19 -2.32 1.54
N PRO A 36 -6.96 -3.45 2.24
CA PRO A 36 -7.12 -3.44 3.69
C PRO A 36 -6.25 -2.35 4.31
N CYS A 37 -6.83 -1.56 5.19
CA CYS A 37 -6.17 -0.37 5.73
C CYS A 37 -6.45 -0.15 7.21
N TYR A 38 -7.06 -1.10 7.89
CA TYR A 38 -7.32 -0.99 9.32
C TYR A 38 -6.34 -1.84 10.11
N THR A 39 -6.04 -1.43 11.34
CA THR A 39 -5.07 -2.13 12.19
C THR A 39 -5.46 -3.58 12.45
N TYR A 40 -6.75 -3.90 12.42
CA TYR A 40 -7.23 -5.27 12.56
C TYR A 40 -7.23 -6.05 11.23
N GLU A 41 -6.80 -5.42 10.13
CA GLU A 41 -6.70 -6.04 8.81
C GLU A 41 -5.23 -6.22 8.40
N GLN A 42 -4.30 -6.22 9.32
CA GLN A 42 -2.88 -6.34 9.00
C GLN A 42 -2.58 -7.56 8.13
N ARG A 43 -1.71 -7.36 7.15
CA ARG A 43 -1.25 -8.46 6.31
C ARG A 43 -0.56 -9.52 7.18
N PRO A 44 -0.95 -10.81 7.07
CA PRO A 44 -0.34 -11.86 7.88
C PRO A 44 1.18 -11.87 7.78
N GLY A 45 1.84 -11.94 8.93
CA GLY A 45 3.30 -11.95 9.03
C GLY A 45 3.96 -10.58 9.01
N TYR A 46 3.24 -9.52 8.65
CA TYR A 46 3.76 -8.15 8.70
C TYR A 46 3.36 -7.48 10.01
N GLU A 47 4.24 -6.65 10.53
CA GLU A 47 4.00 -5.90 11.76
C GLU A 47 4.32 -4.43 11.58
N LEU A 48 3.51 -3.56 12.19
CA LEU A 48 3.82 -2.15 12.31
C LEU A 48 4.82 -1.96 13.43
N VAL A 49 5.89 -1.22 13.14
CA VAL A 49 6.91 -0.89 14.14
C VAL A 49 6.89 0.62 14.35
N GLU A 50 6.50 1.07 15.54
CA GLU A 50 6.57 2.49 15.86
C GLU A 50 8.02 2.88 16.12
N VAL A 51 8.58 3.71 15.24
CA VAL A 51 9.97 4.18 15.34
C VAL A 51 10.08 5.53 16.04
N GLU A 52 9.04 6.34 15.92
CA GLU A 52 8.87 7.61 16.62
C GLU A 52 7.37 7.82 16.80
N LYS A 53 6.98 8.81 17.58
CA LYS A 53 5.57 9.14 17.78
C LYS A 53 4.91 9.43 16.42
N TYR A 54 3.84 8.70 16.12
CA TYR A 54 3.09 8.81 14.86
C TYR A 54 3.90 8.45 13.61
N THR A 55 5.01 7.71 13.76
CA THR A 55 5.86 7.31 12.65
C THR A 55 6.13 5.82 12.72
N TYR A 56 5.80 5.11 11.64
CA TYR A 56 5.84 3.65 11.60
C TYR A 56 6.69 3.14 10.45
N ALA A 57 7.31 1.99 10.66
CA ALA A 57 7.91 1.18 9.63
C ALA A 57 7.20 -0.16 9.58
N LEU A 58 7.52 -0.98 8.58
CA LEU A 58 6.98 -2.34 8.46
C LEU A 58 8.07 -3.35 8.70
N LYS A 59 7.73 -4.39 9.47
CA LYS A 59 8.58 -5.57 9.66
C LYS A 59 7.99 -6.71 8.85
N THR A 60 8.82 -7.34 8.02
CA THR A 60 8.40 -8.43 7.14
C THR A 60 8.29 -9.75 7.90
N PRO A 61 7.66 -10.79 7.30
CA PRO A 61 7.63 -12.13 7.91
C PRO A 61 9.01 -12.71 8.18
N ALA A 62 10.04 -12.28 7.42
CA ALA A 62 11.43 -12.71 7.63
C ALA A 62 12.08 -11.98 8.82
N GLY A 63 11.37 -11.06 9.47
CA GLY A 63 11.91 -10.29 10.60
C GLY A 63 12.71 -9.06 10.19
N GLN A 64 12.71 -8.71 8.92
CA GLN A 64 13.42 -7.54 8.43
C GLN A 64 12.53 -6.30 8.52
N VAL A 65 13.06 -5.23 9.11
CA VAL A 65 12.39 -3.93 9.09
C VAL A 65 12.72 -3.25 7.77
N LEU A 66 11.69 -2.92 6.99
CA LEU A 66 11.87 -2.26 5.70
C LEU A 66 12.45 -0.86 5.89
N PRO A 67 13.34 -0.41 4.99
CA PRO A 67 13.95 0.91 5.08
C PRO A 67 12.98 2.01 4.63
N MET A 68 11.90 2.19 5.39
CA MET A 68 10.88 3.19 5.11
C MET A 68 10.27 3.68 6.42
N ARG A 69 9.69 4.86 6.37
CA ARG A 69 8.94 5.44 7.49
C ARG A 69 7.70 6.14 6.95
N MET A 70 6.59 5.91 7.58
CA MET A 70 5.34 6.58 7.27
C MET A 70 4.88 7.39 8.48
N HIS A 71 4.57 8.64 8.24
CA HIS A 71 3.90 9.47 9.23
C HIS A 71 2.41 9.10 9.19
N ASP A 72 1.93 8.47 10.23
CA ASP A 72 0.64 7.80 10.22
C ASP A 72 -0.11 8.09 11.53
N TYR A 73 -1.07 9.00 11.47
CA TYR A 73 -1.96 9.25 12.60
C TYR A 73 -3.07 8.22 12.56
N ILE A 74 -2.90 7.14 13.32
CA ILE A 74 -3.90 6.09 13.35
C ILE A 74 -5.11 6.57 14.13
N VAL A 75 -6.19 6.87 13.41
CA VAL A 75 -7.45 7.32 14.00
C VAL A 75 -8.54 6.35 13.58
N ASN A 76 -9.31 5.84 14.55
CA ASN A 76 -10.33 4.83 14.31
C ASN A 76 -9.78 3.61 13.58
N ASP A 77 -8.57 3.19 13.96
CA ASP A 77 -7.84 2.05 13.40
C ASP A 77 -7.42 2.19 11.93
N TYR A 78 -7.70 3.31 11.27
CA TYR A 78 -7.26 3.54 9.90
C TYR A 78 -5.74 3.77 9.85
N SER A 79 -5.04 3.03 8.99
CA SER A 79 -3.59 3.10 8.88
C SER A 79 -3.13 2.93 7.44
N GLU A 80 -2.47 3.94 6.90
CA GLU A 80 -1.85 3.86 5.58
C GLU A 80 -0.66 2.90 5.58
N THR A 81 -0.03 2.68 6.73
CA THR A 81 1.06 1.72 6.87
C THR A 81 0.55 0.30 6.67
N VAL A 82 -0.63 -0.02 7.21
CA VAL A 82 -1.28 -1.32 6.95
C VAL A 82 -1.53 -1.48 5.46
N LEU A 83 -2.09 -0.46 4.82
CA LEU A 83 -2.34 -0.49 3.38
C LEU A 83 -1.06 -0.76 2.60
N PHE A 84 0.02 -0.06 2.93
CA PHE A 84 1.29 -0.23 2.23
C PHE A 84 1.84 -1.64 2.36
N SER A 85 1.55 -2.35 3.46
CA SER A 85 2.00 -3.74 3.62
C SER A 85 1.50 -4.66 2.52
N TYR A 86 0.37 -4.33 1.90
CA TYR A 86 -0.23 -5.14 0.84
C TYR A 86 0.35 -4.87 -0.54
N ILE A 87 1.10 -3.80 -0.71
CA ILE A 87 1.69 -3.44 -2.01
C ILE A 87 3.22 -3.37 -1.98
N CYS A 88 3.83 -3.45 -0.80
CA CYS A 88 5.27 -3.18 -0.63
C CYS A 88 6.18 -4.19 -1.34
N ASP A 89 5.69 -5.38 -1.64
CA ASP A 89 6.47 -6.44 -2.30
C ASP A 89 5.98 -6.77 -3.72
N ILE A 90 5.01 -6.03 -4.24
CA ILE A 90 4.58 -6.20 -5.63
C ILE A 90 5.65 -5.59 -6.53
N PRO A 91 6.12 -6.31 -7.57
CA PRO A 91 7.06 -5.71 -8.52
C PRO A 91 6.53 -4.39 -9.06
N VAL A 92 7.39 -3.38 -9.14
CA VAL A 92 6.99 -2.02 -9.53
C VAL A 92 6.22 -2.02 -10.85
N ARG A 93 6.72 -2.76 -11.85
CA ARG A 93 6.06 -2.83 -13.16
C ARG A 93 4.67 -3.44 -13.08
N ASP A 94 4.53 -4.54 -12.33
CA ASP A 94 3.24 -5.20 -12.15
C ASP A 94 2.25 -4.30 -11.43
N LEU A 95 2.72 -3.55 -10.44
CA LEU A 95 1.88 -2.61 -9.71
C LEU A 95 1.37 -1.50 -10.64
N LEU A 96 2.27 -0.92 -11.44
CA LEU A 96 1.90 0.11 -12.41
C LEU A 96 0.90 -0.42 -13.44
N ASP A 97 1.22 -1.56 -14.05
CA ASP A 97 0.34 -2.16 -15.06
C ASP A 97 -1.04 -2.46 -14.49
N SER A 98 -1.10 -2.91 -13.24
CA SER A 98 -2.36 -3.24 -12.58
C SER A 98 -3.24 -2.01 -12.32
N PHE A 99 -2.65 -0.88 -11.94
CA PHE A 99 -3.43 0.34 -11.77
C PHE A 99 -3.96 0.87 -13.11
N LEU A 100 -3.24 0.63 -14.20
CA LEU A 100 -3.66 1.06 -15.53
C LEU A 100 -4.63 0.08 -16.20
N ASP A 101 -4.82 -1.09 -15.65
CA ASP A 101 -5.70 -2.12 -16.19
C ASP A 101 -7.09 -2.03 -15.56
N PRO A 102 -8.17 -2.02 -16.37
CA PRO A 102 -9.54 -1.92 -15.83
C PRO A 102 -9.88 -3.00 -14.81
N ASP A 103 -9.31 -4.20 -14.96
CA ASP A 103 -9.57 -5.35 -14.07
C ASP A 103 -8.48 -5.52 -13.00
N GLY A 104 -7.52 -4.62 -12.92
CA GLY A 104 -6.47 -4.68 -11.90
C GLY A 104 -5.41 -5.75 -12.13
N ARG A 105 -5.22 -6.23 -13.36
CA ARG A 105 -4.26 -7.28 -13.66
C ARG A 105 -2.87 -6.71 -13.96
N PRO A 106 -1.80 -7.43 -13.61
CA PRO A 106 -1.79 -8.80 -13.08
C PRO A 106 -1.83 -8.92 -11.55
N ALA A 107 -1.61 -7.84 -10.81
CA ALA A 107 -1.26 -7.96 -9.39
C ALA A 107 -2.38 -7.56 -8.41
N LEU A 108 -3.41 -6.87 -8.86
CA LEU A 108 -4.41 -6.27 -7.96
C LEU A 108 -5.80 -6.91 -8.05
N GLU A 109 -5.92 -8.06 -8.72
CA GLU A 109 -7.22 -8.73 -8.86
C GLU A 109 -7.83 -9.11 -7.51
N ALA A 110 -6.99 -9.48 -6.54
CA ALA A 110 -7.44 -9.86 -5.20
C ALA A 110 -8.11 -8.71 -4.43
N PHE A 111 -7.88 -7.46 -4.86
CA PHE A 111 -8.42 -6.27 -4.20
C PHE A 111 -9.65 -5.71 -4.90
N ILE A 112 -10.13 -6.35 -5.95
CA ILE A 112 -11.33 -5.90 -6.65
C ILE A 112 -12.55 -6.07 -5.76
N VAL A 113 -13.34 -5.01 -5.66
CA VAL A 113 -14.60 -5.04 -4.93
C VAL A 113 -15.69 -5.51 -5.90
N GLU A 114 -16.28 -6.64 -5.60
CA GLU A 114 -17.42 -7.14 -6.36
C GLU A 114 -18.71 -6.54 -5.80
N GLU A 115 -19.51 -5.99 -6.69
CA GLU A 115 -20.80 -5.41 -6.33
C GLU A 115 -21.93 -6.39 -6.61
#